data_738665ac77358543a6819989b76ecc20
#
_entry.id   738665ac77358543a6819989b76ecc20
#
_cell.length_a   1.000
_cell.length_b   1.000
_cell.length_c   1.000
_cell.angle_alpha   90.00
_cell.angle_beta   90.00
_cell.angle_gamma   90.00
#
_symmetry.space_group_name_H-M   'P 1'
#
loop_
_entity.id
_entity.type
_entity.pdbx_description
1 polymer ?
#
loop_
_entity_poly.entity_id
_entity_poly.type
_entity_poly.pdbx_seq_one_letter_code
_entity_poly.pdbx_strand_id
1 'polypeptide(L)'
;MTQSSYNADAIEVLTGLEPVRRRPGMYTDTTRPNHLGQEVIDNSVDEALAGHAKRVEVILHADQSLEVIDDGRGMPVDIHPEEGVPAVELILCRLHAGGKFSNKNYQFSGGLHGVGISVVNALSKRVEVNVRRDGQVYSIAFENGEKVEDLHVTGTCGKRNTGTSVHFWPDESFFDSPRFSVSRLTHLLKAKAVLCPGVEIVFRDQVNNSEQSWCYADGLNDYLSEAVNGLPLLPEKPFVGAFSGETEAVDWALLWLPEGGELLTESYVNLIPTMQGGTHVNGLRQGLLDAMREFCEYRNILPRGVKLSAEDIWDRCAYVLSVKMQDPQFAGQTKERLSSRQCAAFVSGVVKDAFSLWLNQNVQAAELLAEMAISSAQRRLRAAKKVVRKKLTSGPALPGKLADCTAQDLNRTELFLVEGDSAGGSAKQARDREYQAIMPLKGKILNTWEVSSDEVLATQEVHDISVAIGIDPDSDDLSQLRYGKICILADADSDGLHIATLLCALFVRHFRTLVKEGHVYVALPPLYRIDLGKEVYYALTEEEKTGVLEQLKRKKGKPNVQRFKGLGEMNPMQLRETTLDPNTRRLVQLVISDEDEQQTTXIMDMLLAKKRSEDRRNWLQEKGDMADLEV
;
A
#
# COMPACT_ATOMS: atom_id res chain seq x y z
N MET A 1 -6.46 -23.90 -43.08
CA MET A 1 -6.23 -22.83 -42.07
C MET A 1 -5.07 -21.99 -42.51
N THR A 2 -5.37 -20.75 -42.92
CA THR A 2 -4.33 -19.83 -43.34
C THR A 2 -3.54 -19.38 -42.10
N GLN A 3 -2.25 -19.69 -42.08
CA GLN A 3 -1.38 -19.15 -41.04
C GLN A 3 -1.37 -17.65 -41.17
N SER A 4 -1.80 -16.96 -40.11
CA SER A 4 -1.71 -15.50 -40.06
C SER A 4 -0.22 -15.13 -40.10
N SER A 5 0.18 -14.38 -41.10
CA SER A 5 1.58 -13.96 -41.23
C SER A 5 1.90 -12.92 -40.12
N TYR A 6 2.93 -13.25 -39.35
CA TYR A 6 3.45 -12.33 -38.34
C TYR A 6 4.53 -11.48 -39.03
N ASN A 7 4.12 -10.29 -39.43
CA ASN A 7 5.01 -9.34 -40.10
C ASN A 7 4.74 -7.93 -39.60
N ALA A 8 5.38 -6.93 -40.21
CA ALA A 8 5.24 -5.55 -39.78
C ALA A 8 3.79 -5.06 -39.81
N ASP A 9 2.99 -5.56 -40.75
CA ASP A 9 1.58 -5.16 -40.85
C ASP A 9 0.73 -5.69 -39.68
N ALA A 10 1.20 -6.74 -39.02
CA ALA A 10 0.50 -7.31 -37.86
C ALA A 10 0.78 -6.52 -36.58
N ILE A 11 1.73 -5.60 -36.60
CA ILE A 11 2.09 -4.80 -35.44
C ILE A 11 1.29 -3.51 -35.46
N GLU A 12 0.48 -3.33 -34.44
CA GLU A 12 -0.36 -2.13 -34.30
C GLU A 12 0.37 -1.08 -33.49
N VAL A 13 0.48 0.14 -34.05
CA VAL A 13 1.10 1.27 -33.37
C VAL A 13 -0.01 2.20 -32.88
N LEU A 14 -0.04 2.42 -31.59
CA LEU A 14 -1.03 3.33 -30.98
C LEU A 14 -0.37 4.67 -30.69
N THR A 15 -1.08 5.75 -30.98
CA THR A 15 -0.59 7.11 -30.75
C THR A 15 -1.52 7.86 -29.80
N GLY A 16 -0.99 8.91 -29.20
CA GLY A 16 -1.76 9.79 -28.33
C GLY A 16 -2.29 9.08 -27.10
N LEU A 17 -3.58 9.18 -26.87
CA LEU A 17 -4.24 8.59 -25.73
C LEU A 17 -4.89 7.24 -26.03
N GLU A 18 -4.77 6.72 -27.22
CA GLU A 18 -5.33 5.43 -27.58
C GLU A 18 -4.83 4.27 -26.69
N PRO A 19 -3.54 4.22 -26.29
CA PRO A 19 -3.11 3.14 -25.39
C PRO A 19 -3.90 3.10 -24.10
N VAL A 20 -4.24 4.27 -23.55
CA VAL A 20 -5.01 4.35 -22.32
C VAL A 20 -6.43 3.83 -22.53
N ARG A 21 -7.07 4.26 -23.63
CA ARG A 21 -8.45 3.86 -23.90
C ARG A 21 -8.56 2.36 -24.22
N ARG A 22 -7.52 1.79 -24.83
CA ARG A 22 -7.50 0.37 -25.14
C ARG A 22 -7.30 -0.50 -23.92
N ARG A 23 -6.44 -0.06 -23.00
CA ARG A 23 -6.12 -0.85 -21.81
C ARG A 23 -6.14 0.05 -20.57
N PRO A 24 -7.32 0.50 -20.17
CA PRO A 24 -7.41 1.45 -19.05
C PRO A 24 -6.87 0.88 -17.74
N GLY A 25 -6.99 -0.41 -17.52
CA GLY A 25 -6.51 -1.04 -16.29
C GLY A 25 -5.02 -0.95 -16.07
N MET A 26 -4.25 -0.65 -17.14
CA MET A 26 -2.82 -0.43 -17.00
C MET A 26 -2.48 0.93 -16.40
N TYR A 27 -3.40 1.87 -16.46
CA TYR A 27 -3.15 3.25 -16.08
C TYR A 27 -3.94 3.69 -14.86
N THR A 28 -5.03 2.98 -14.55
CA THR A 28 -5.93 3.39 -13.46
C THR A 28 -6.64 2.16 -12.90
N ASP A 29 -7.19 2.33 -11.70
CA ASP A 29 -8.09 1.35 -11.11
C ASP A 29 -9.44 1.49 -11.80
N THR A 30 -9.90 0.45 -12.47
CA THR A 30 -11.14 0.49 -13.24
C THR A 30 -12.37 0.04 -12.46
N THR A 31 -12.25 -0.21 -11.15
CA THR A 31 -13.43 -0.53 -10.35
C THR A 31 -14.34 0.69 -10.20
N ARG A 32 -13.76 1.85 -9.92
CA ARG A 32 -14.48 3.12 -9.79
C ARG A 32 -13.61 4.26 -10.34
N PRO A 33 -14.20 5.40 -10.67
CA PRO A 33 -13.39 6.50 -11.19
C PRO A 33 -12.59 7.27 -10.13
N ASN A 34 -12.52 6.75 -8.90
CA ASN A 34 -11.84 7.45 -7.80
C ASN A 34 -10.38 7.77 -8.10
N HIS A 35 -9.67 6.88 -8.78
CA HIS A 35 -8.27 7.15 -9.09
C HIS A 35 -8.12 8.31 -10.08
N LEU A 36 -9.07 8.47 -11.00
CA LEU A 36 -9.05 9.65 -11.88
C LEU A 36 -9.19 10.93 -11.05
N GLY A 37 -10.11 10.90 -10.07
CA GLY A 37 -10.25 12.02 -9.14
C GLY A 37 -8.98 12.29 -8.38
N GLN A 38 -8.32 11.24 -7.91
CA GLN A 38 -7.05 11.38 -7.20
C GLN A 38 -5.98 12.05 -8.06
N GLU A 39 -5.91 11.71 -9.35
CA GLU A 39 -4.94 12.31 -10.25
C GLU A 39 -5.15 13.82 -10.39
N VAL A 40 -6.40 14.24 -10.52
CA VAL A 40 -6.71 15.68 -10.64
C VAL A 40 -6.45 16.38 -9.29
N ILE A 41 -6.87 15.77 -8.20
CA ILE A 41 -6.63 16.32 -6.85
C ILE A 41 -5.13 16.45 -6.59
N ASP A 42 -4.35 15.43 -6.94
CA ASP A 42 -2.90 15.46 -6.72
C ASP A 42 -2.24 16.59 -7.51
N ASN A 43 -2.76 16.88 -8.70
CA ASN A 43 -2.23 17.98 -9.49
C ASN A 43 -2.40 19.32 -8.76
N SER A 44 -3.56 19.54 -8.17
CA SER A 44 -3.83 20.76 -7.38
C SER A 44 -3.04 20.77 -6.06
N VAL A 45 -2.94 19.62 -5.40
CA VAL A 45 -2.21 19.52 -4.15
C VAL A 45 -0.71 19.72 -4.39
N ASP A 46 -0.17 19.31 -5.54
CA ASP A 46 1.23 19.59 -5.88
C ASP A 46 1.48 21.10 -5.95
N GLU A 47 0.49 21.87 -6.44
CA GLU A 47 0.59 23.34 -6.41
C GLU A 47 0.65 23.85 -4.96
N ALA A 48 -0.13 23.26 -4.06
CA ALA A 48 -0.11 23.63 -2.66
C ALA A 48 1.22 23.24 -2.01
N LEU A 49 1.71 22.06 -2.32
CA LEU A 49 2.98 21.56 -1.79
C LEU A 49 4.15 22.45 -2.24
N ALA A 50 4.07 22.99 -3.46
CA ALA A 50 5.09 23.90 -3.98
C ALA A 50 4.95 25.33 -3.43
N GLY A 51 3.91 25.59 -2.63
CA GLY A 51 3.71 26.89 -2.00
C GLY A 51 2.86 27.87 -2.79
N HIS A 52 2.30 27.44 -3.89
CA HIS A 52 1.57 28.34 -4.79
C HIS A 52 0.06 28.34 -4.60
N ALA A 53 -0.51 27.29 -4.03
CA ALA A 53 -1.94 27.22 -3.76
C ALA A 53 -2.20 27.16 -2.27
N LYS A 54 -3.27 27.82 -1.82
CA LYS A 54 -3.69 27.82 -0.41
C LYS A 54 -5.06 27.18 -0.22
N ARG A 55 -5.78 26.94 -1.30
CA ARG A 55 -7.13 26.40 -1.24
C ARG A 55 -7.37 25.47 -2.40
N VAL A 56 -7.93 24.29 -2.11
CA VAL A 56 -8.36 23.34 -3.12
C VAL A 56 -9.81 22.99 -2.82
N GLU A 57 -10.67 23.16 -3.79
CA GLU A 57 -12.08 22.85 -3.68
C GLU A 57 -12.43 21.71 -4.62
N VAL A 58 -13.10 20.69 -4.08
CA VAL A 58 -13.51 19.51 -4.84
C VAL A 58 -15.04 19.43 -4.79
N ILE A 59 -15.67 19.35 -5.95
CA ILE A 59 -17.12 19.28 -6.07
C ILE A 59 -17.49 17.99 -6.78
N LEU A 60 -18.21 17.13 -6.08
CA LEU A 60 -18.84 15.97 -6.68
C LEU A 60 -20.24 16.39 -7.09
N HIS A 61 -20.43 16.60 -8.40
CA HIS A 61 -21.70 17.07 -8.92
C HIS A 61 -22.75 15.96 -8.89
N ALA A 62 -24.02 16.36 -8.96
CA ALA A 62 -25.13 15.39 -8.89
C ALA A 62 -25.09 14.37 -10.01
N ASP A 63 -24.49 14.70 -11.15
CA ASP A 63 -24.36 13.80 -12.30
C ASP A 63 -23.15 12.88 -12.21
N GLN A 64 -22.47 12.83 -11.05
CA GLN A 64 -21.27 12.02 -10.82
C GLN A 64 -20.05 12.53 -11.58
N SER A 65 -20.06 13.78 -12.07
CA SER A 65 -18.85 14.41 -12.55
C SER A 65 -18.11 15.03 -11.37
N LEU A 66 -16.80 15.22 -11.53
CA LEU A 66 -15.96 15.76 -10.45
C LEU A 66 -15.26 17.01 -10.97
N GLU A 67 -15.25 18.04 -10.12
CA GLU A 67 -14.57 19.29 -10.44
C GLU A 67 -13.59 19.61 -9.33
N VAL A 68 -12.36 19.98 -9.71
CA VAL A 68 -11.31 20.34 -8.75
C VAL A 68 -10.82 21.73 -9.10
N ILE A 69 -10.88 22.63 -8.15
CA ILE A 69 -10.54 24.05 -8.33
C ILE A 69 -9.42 24.40 -7.34
N ASP A 70 -8.33 24.97 -7.85
CA ASP A 70 -7.28 25.45 -6.96
C ASP A 70 -6.97 26.93 -7.25
N ASP A 71 -6.28 27.55 -6.31
CA ASP A 71 -5.83 28.94 -6.44
C ASP A 71 -4.31 29.01 -6.65
N GLY A 72 -3.75 28.02 -7.33
CA GLY A 72 -2.32 27.99 -7.66
C GLY A 72 -1.97 28.96 -8.77
N ARG A 73 -0.85 28.70 -9.44
CA ARG A 73 -0.37 29.59 -10.50
C ARG A 73 -1.23 29.55 -11.76
N GLY A 74 -2.01 28.51 -11.94
CA GLY A 74 -2.70 28.24 -13.20
C GLY A 74 -1.79 27.43 -14.13
N MET A 75 -2.39 26.45 -14.82
CA MET A 75 -1.63 25.68 -15.80
C MET A 75 -1.06 26.62 -16.86
N PRO A 76 0.14 26.34 -17.36
CA PRO A 76 0.71 27.22 -18.39
C PRO A 76 -0.13 27.16 -19.68
N VAL A 77 -0.35 28.35 -20.25
CA VAL A 77 -1.20 28.51 -21.44
C VAL A 77 -0.40 28.99 -22.65
N ASP A 78 0.87 29.32 -22.49
CA ASP A 78 1.69 29.79 -23.61
C ASP A 78 2.03 28.63 -24.55
N ILE A 79 2.41 29.00 -25.78
CA ILE A 79 2.73 28.02 -26.81
C ILE A 79 4.07 27.36 -26.48
N HIS A 80 4.10 26.03 -26.49
CA HIS A 80 5.32 25.29 -26.26
C HIS A 80 6.27 25.49 -27.43
N PRO A 81 7.55 25.85 -27.16
CA PRO A 81 8.47 26.22 -28.26
C PRO A 81 8.70 25.13 -29.28
N GLU A 82 8.75 23.87 -28.87
CA GLU A 82 9.03 22.77 -29.78
C GLU A 82 7.80 22.15 -30.39
N GLU A 83 6.67 22.13 -29.64
CA GLU A 83 5.48 21.42 -30.06
C GLU A 83 4.48 22.31 -30.80
N GLY A 84 4.55 23.63 -30.62
CA GLY A 84 3.71 24.57 -31.34
C GLY A 84 2.27 24.63 -30.87
N VAL A 85 1.93 24.05 -29.73
CA VAL A 85 0.58 24.08 -29.16
C VAL A 85 0.64 24.60 -27.74
N PRO A 86 -0.49 25.08 -27.19
CA PRO A 86 -0.47 25.54 -25.79
C PRO A 86 -0.04 24.44 -24.82
N ALA A 87 0.71 24.83 -23.80
CA ALA A 87 1.23 23.85 -22.83
C ALA A 87 0.11 23.07 -22.15
N VAL A 88 -1.01 23.72 -21.81
CA VAL A 88 -2.13 23.03 -21.18
C VAL A 88 -2.69 21.93 -22.08
N GLU A 89 -2.70 22.15 -23.39
CA GLU A 89 -3.15 21.13 -24.34
C GLU A 89 -2.22 19.91 -24.31
N LEU A 90 -0.90 20.14 -24.25
CA LEU A 90 0.06 19.03 -24.14
C LEU A 90 -0.15 18.21 -22.88
N ILE A 91 -0.39 18.90 -21.76
CA ILE A 91 -0.60 18.23 -20.47
C ILE A 91 -1.82 17.31 -20.54
N LEU A 92 -2.88 17.74 -21.22
CA LEU A 92 -4.12 16.97 -21.32
C LEU A 92 -4.09 15.89 -22.39
N CYS A 93 -3.28 16.04 -23.44
CA CYS A 93 -3.34 15.18 -24.62
C CYS A 93 -2.20 14.20 -24.76
N ARG A 94 -1.11 14.37 -24.01
CA ARG A 94 0.06 13.51 -24.19
C ARG A 94 0.47 12.85 -22.91
N LEU A 95 0.77 11.57 -23.02
CA LEU A 95 1.41 10.82 -21.94
C LEU A 95 2.83 11.38 -21.77
N HIS A 96 3.29 11.40 -20.50
CA HIS A 96 4.64 11.83 -20.17
C HIS A 96 4.95 13.30 -20.47
N ALA A 97 3.91 14.13 -20.48
CA ALA A 97 4.06 15.59 -20.58
C ALA A 97 3.82 16.21 -19.20
N GLY A 98 4.48 17.32 -18.94
CA GLY A 98 4.27 18.08 -17.71
C GLY A 98 5.56 18.58 -17.13
N GLY A 99 5.45 19.58 -16.23
CA GLY A 99 6.59 20.21 -15.58
C GLY A 99 7.17 19.45 -14.40
N LYS A 100 6.55 18.35 -14.03
CA LYS A 100 6.92 17.64 -12.80
C LYS A 100 8.10 16.69 -12.97
N PHE A 101 8.53 16.43 -14.20
CA PHE A 101 9.76 15.69 -14.46
C PHE A 101 11.01 16.52 -14.18
N SER A 102 10.88 17.83 -14.22
CA SER A 102 11.95 18.76 -13.88
C SER A 102 11.76 19.20 -12.45
N ASN A 103 12.82 19.16 -11.65
CA ASN A 103 12.76 19.63 -10.27
C ASN A 103 12.77 21.15 -10.15
N LYS A 104 12.79 21.86 -11.27
CA LYS A 104 12.78 23.33 -11.26
C LYS A 104 11.49 23.90 -10.69
N ASN A 105 10.35 23.30 -11.00
CA ASN A 105 9.04 23.82 -10.61
C ASN A 105 8.42 23.07 -9.44
N TYR A 106 8.74 21.78 -9.29
CA TYR A 106 8.18 20.94 -8.23
C TYR A 106 9.32 20.12 -7.63
N GLN A 107 9.79 20.53 -6.47
CA GLN A 107 10.86 19.80 -5.79
C GLN A 107 10.39 18.41 -5.37
N PHE A 108 9.16 18.32 -4.86
CA PHE A 108 8.54 17.06 -4.49
C PHE A 108 7.18 16.96 -5.17
N SER A 109 6.87 15.81 -5.75
CA SER A 109 5.62 15.66 -6.49
C SER A 109 5.13 14.22 -6.45
N GLY A 110 3.79 14.04 -6.36
CA GLY A 110 3.16 12.75 -6.52
C GLY A 110 2.98 12.36 -7.97
N GLY A 111 3.01 13.34 -8.88
CA GLY A 111 2.75 13.12 -10.31
C GLY A 111 4.02 12.87 -11.11
N LEU A 112 4.86 11.96 -10.66
CA LEU A 112 6.21 11.78 -11.22
C LEU A 112 6.23 11.19 -12.62
N HIS A 113 5.17 10.47 -13.03
CA HIS A 113 5.20 9.75 -14.31
C HIS A 113 4.65 10.55 -15.48
N GLY A 114 4.06 11.73 -15.21
CA GLY A 114 3.55 12.61 -16.23
C GLY A 114 2.38 12.07 -17.02
N VAL A 115 1.65 11.10 -16.44
CA VAL A 115 0.51 10.49 -17.15
C VAL A 115 -0.83 10.86 -16.53
N GLY A 116 -0.83 11.49 -15.36
CA GLY A 116 -2.03 11.64 -14.54
C GLY A 116 -3.22 12.29 -15.23
N ILE A 117 -3.09 13.56 -15.58
CA ILE A 117 -4.22 14.31 -16.15
C ILE A 117 -4.58 13.81 -17.55
N SER A 118 -3.60 13.37 -18.33
CA SER A 118 -3.90 12.81 -19.65
C SER A 118 -4.67 11.51 -19.56
N VAL A 119 -4.44 10.71 -18.52
CA VAL A 119 -5.24 9.50 -18.29
C VAL A 119 -6.68 9.88 -17.96
N VAL A 120 -6.89 10.92 -17.15
CA VAL A 120 -8.23 11.43 -16.85
C VAL A 120 -8.94 11.84 -18.15
N ASN A 121 -8.25 12.58 -19.02
CA ASN A 121 -8.80 13.01 -20.28
C ASN A 121 -9.18 11.81 -21.16
N ALA A 122 -8.29 10.82 -21.26
CA ALA A 122 -8.53 9.65 -22.10
C ALA A 122 -9.77 8.86 -21.66
N LEU A 123 -10.05 8.81 -20.37
CA LEU A 123 -11.10 7.97 -19.81
C LEU A 123 -12.35 8.76 -19.41
N SER A 124 -12.47 9.99 -19.91
CA SER A 124 -13.61 10.85 -19.63
C SER A 124 -14.39 11.13 -20.90
N LYS A 125 -15.73 11.18 -20.78
CA LYS A 125 -16.58 11.63 -21.88
C LYS A 125 -16.29 13.08 -22.24
N ARG A 126 -16.04 13.90 -21.23
CA ARG A 126 -15.75 15.31 -21.42
C ARG A 126 -14.83 15.81 -20.32
N VAL A 127 -13.94 16.71 -20.67
CA VAL A 127 -13.09 17.42 -19.71
C VAL A 127 -13.11 18.89 -20.08
N GLU A 128 -13.36 19.73 -19.08
CA GLU A 128 -13.30 21.20 -19.23
C GLU A 128 -12.23 21.72 -18.30
N VAL A 129 -11.29 22.47 -18.86
CA VAL A 129 -10.23 23.09 -18.07
C VAL A 129 -10.34 24.60 -18.19
N ASN A 130 -10.39 25.27 -17.05
CA ASN A 130 -10.38 26.72 -16.97
C ASN A 130 -9.13 27.15 -16.21
N VAL A 131 -8.42 28.10 -16.78
CA VAL A 131 -7.18 28.60 -16.19
C VAL A 131 -7.29 30.10 -16.00
N ARG A 132 -7.05 30.55 -14.76
CA ARG A 132 -6.93 31.99 -14.46
C ARG A 132 -5.45 32.31 -14.34
N ARG A 133 -4.99 33.15 -15.24
CA ARG A 133 -3.56 33.44 -15.33
C ARG A 133 -3.35 34.76 -16.08
N ASP A 134 -2.45 35.57 -15.57
CA ASP A 134 -2.07 36.84 -16.21
C ASP A 134 -3.25 37.77 -16.47
N GLY A 135 -4.23 37.78 -15.56
CA GLY A 135 -5.38 38.65 -15.66
C GLY A 135 -6.47 38.17 -16.61
N GLN A 136 -6.33 36.97 -17.16
CA GLN A 136 -7.32 36.42 -18.12
C GLN A 136 -7.81 35.06 -17.66
N VAL A 137 -9.02 34.72 -18.08
CA VAL A 137 -9.60 33.40 -17.89
C VAL A 137 -9.57 32.68 -19.23
N TYR A 138 -8.89 31.52 -19.25
CA TYR A 138 -8.77 30.70 -20.46
C TYR A 138 -9.59 29.44 -20.28
N SER A 139 -10.14 28.93 -21.39
CA SER A 139 -10.89 27.67 -21.38
C SER A 139 -10.48 26.79 -22.54
N ILE A 140 -10.46 25.49 -22.30
CA ILE A 140 -10.20 24.49 -23.33
C ILE A 140 -11.04 23.26 -22.94
N ALA A 141 -11.53 22.51 -23.93
CA ALA A 141 -12.42 21.40 -23.68
C ALA A 141 -12.08 20.20 -24.56
N PHE A 142 -12.34 19.03 -24.04
CA PHE A 142 -12.05 17.75 -24.69
C PHE A 142 -13.26 16.84 -24.57
N GLU A 143 -13.44 15.96 -25.55
CA GLU A 143 -14.45 14.89 -25.50
C GLU A 143 -13.79 13.60 -25.96
N ASN A 144 -13.94 12.56 -25.16
CA ASN A 144 -13.37 11.23 -25.45
C ASN A 144 -11.87 11.30 -25.74
N GLY A 145 -11.18 12.19 -25.03
CA GLY A 145 -9.75 12.35 -25.15
C GLY A 145 -9.29 13.28 -26.26
N GLU A 146 -10.21 13.78 -27.06
CA GLU A 146 -9.87 14.64 -28.21
C GLU A 146 -10.33 16.07 -27.97
N LYS A 147 -9.51 17.04 -28.37
CA LYS A 147 -9.84 18.45 -28.19
C LYS A 147 -11.05 18.83 -29.06
N VAL A 148 -12.07 19.41 -28.42
CA VAL A 148 -13.26 19.88 -29.13
C VAL A 148 -13.41 21.41 -29.10
N GLU A 149 -12.73 22.09 -28.18
CA GLU A 149 -12.66 23.54 -28.14
C GLU A 149 -11.21 23.94 -27.96
N ASP A 150 -10.70 24.78 -28.86
CA ASP A 150 -9.35 25.32 -28.73
C ASP A 150 -9.25 26.23 -27.51
N LEU A 151 -8.04 26.35 -26.98
CA LEU A 151 -7.79 27.29 -25.88
C LEU A 151 -8.16 28.69 -26.31
N HIS A 152 -9.01 29.36 -25.54
CA HIS A 152 -9.46 30.71 -25.84
C HIS A 152 -9.76 31.47 -24.56
N VAL A 153 -9.72 32.77 -24.65
CA VAL A 153 -10.01 33.66 -23.54
C VAL A 153 -11.52 33.79 -23.39
N THR A 154 -12.05 33.53 -22.20
CA THR A 154 -13.48 33.65 -21.93
C THR A 154 -13.81 34.83 -21.02
N GLY A 155 -12.81 35.50 -20.48
CA GLY A 155 -13.06 36.63 -19.59
C GLY A 155 -11.78 37.18 -19.01
N THR A 156 -11.95 38.11 -18.09
CA THR A 156 -10.83 38.73 -17.38
C THR A 156 -10.98 38.49 -15.89
N CYS A 157 -9.88 38.60 -15.19
CA CYS A 157 -9.85 38.49 -13.73
C CYS A 157 -8.72 39.37 -13.20
N GLY A 158 -8.65 39.55 -11.89
CA GLY A 158 -7.54 40.27 -11.31
C GLY A 158 -6.22 39.53 -11.57
N LYS A 159 -5.14 40.26 -11.68
CA LYS A 159 -3.84 39.66 -11.99
C LYS A 159 -3.37 38.70 -10.88
N ARG A 160 -3.81 38.93 -9.65
CA ARG A 160 -3.49 38.05 -8.52
C ARG A 160 -4.46 36.87 -8.40
N ASN A 161 -5.57 36.90 -9.11
CA ASN A 161 -6.55 35.82 -9.11
C ASN A 161 -6.09 34.77 -10.12
N THR A 162 -5.41 33.75 -9.61
CA THR A 162 -4.85 32.68 -10.45
C THR A 162 -5.40 31.34 -9.99
N GLY A 163 -5.26 30.35 -10.85
CA GLY A 163 -5.63 28.98 -10.51
C GLY A 163 -6.09 28.18 -11.69
N THR A 164 -6.42 26.93 -11.40
CA THR A 164 -6.89 25.98 -12.40
C THR A 164 -8.16 25.31 -11.91
N SER A 165 -9.09 25.10 -12.82
CA SER A 165 -10.29 24.29 -12.58
C SER A 165 -10.32 23.18 -13.62
N VAL A 166 -10.44 21.94 -13.18
CA VAL A 166 -10.59 20.78 -14.05
C VAL A 166 -11.91 20.12 -13.68
N HIS A 167 -12.82 20.06 -14.64
CA HIS A 167 -14.11 19.40 -14.46
C HIS A 167 -14.19 18.26 -15.46
N PHE A 168 -14.38 17.02 -14.98
CA PHE A 168 -14.39 15.86 -15.87
C PHE A 168 -15.59 14.96 -15.58
N TRP A 169 -16.07 14.34 -16.65
CA TRP A 169 -17.19 13.39 -16.63
C TRP A 169 -16.62 12.03 -17.00
N PRO A 170 -16.37 11.16 -16.01
CA PRO A 170 -15.81 9.83 -16.31
C PRO A 170 -16.70 9.07 -17.29
N ASP A 171 -16.06 8.38 -18.22
CA ASP A 171 -16.79 7.54 -19.16
C ASP A 171 -17.10 6.21 -18.46
N GLU A 172 -18.37 5.99 -18.18
CA GLU A 172 -18.82 4.83 -17.42
C GLU A 172 -18.48 3.50 -18.09
N SER A 173 -18.23 3.50 -19.40
CA SER A 173 -17.89 2.24 -20.09
C SER A 173 -16.56 1.67 -19.66
N PHE A 174 -15.69 2.46 -19.00
CA PHE A 174 -14.39 2.00 -18.55
C PHE A 174 -14.38 1.49 -17.10
N PHE A 175 -15.46 1.66 -16.36
CA PHE A 175 -15.47 1.39 -14.93
C PHE A 175 -16.58 0.40 -14.57
N ASP A 176 -16.26 -0.48 -13.60
CA ASP A 176 -17.25 -1.45 -13.11
C ASP A 176 -18.44 -0.74 -12.46
N SER A 177 -18.17 0.29 -11.66
CA SER A 177 -19.20 1.17 -11.10
C SER A 177 -18.89 2.59 -11.53
N PRO A 178 -19.87 3.31 -12.09
CA PRO A 178 -19.62 4.69 -12.53
C PRO A 178 -19.60 5.71 -11.40
N ARG A 179 -19.94 5.29 -10.19
CA ARG A 179 -20.07 6.21 -9.07
C ARG A 179 -18.78 6.31 -8.27
N PHE A 180 -18.44 7.53 -7.87
CA PHE A 180 -17.34 7.76 -6.93
C PHE A 180 -17.67 7.18 -5.56
N SER A 181 -16.68 6.58 -4.92
CA SER A 181 -16.77 6.25 -3.50
C SER A 181 -16.54 7.53 -2.71
N VAL A 182 -17.60 8.03 -2.05
CA VAL A 182 -17.52 9.27 -1.29
C VAL A 182 -16.62 9.11 -0.07
N SER A 183 -16.66 7.95 0.58
CA SER A 183 -15.81 7.72 1.75
C SER A 183 -14.33 7.74 1.38
N ARG A 184 -13.96 7.19 0.23
CA ARG A 184 -12.56 7.26 -0.24
C ARG A 184 -12.15 8.68 -0.58
N LEU A 185 -13.03 9.45 -1.23
CA LEU A 185 -12.75 10.85 -1.53
C LEU A 185 -12.54 11.65 -0.25
N THR A 186 -13.42 11.44 0.73
CA THR A 186 -13.35 12.15 2.01
C THR A 186 -12.04 11.86 2.73
N HIS A 187 -11.67 10.58 2.79
CA HIS A 187 -10.42 10.17 3.45
C HIS A 187 -9.20 10.77 2.74
N LEU A 188 -9.20 10.71 1.42
CA LEU A 188 -8.11 11.25 0.62
C LEU A 188 -7.94 12.75 0.86
N LEU A 189 -9.04 13.49 0.84
CA LEU A 189 -8.99 14.94 0.98
C LEU A 189 -8.59 15.36 2.39
N LYS A 190 -9.09 14.67 3.40
CA LYS A 190 -8.68 14.94 4.78
C LYS A 190 -7.17 14.70 4.94
N ALA A 191 -6.66 13.60 4.39
CA ALA A 191 -5.24 13.30 4.46
C ALA A 191 -4.40 14.37 3.77
N LYS A 192 -4.86 14.88 2.62
CA LYS A 192 -4.13 15.96 1.92
C LYS A 192 -4.07 17.23 2.76
N ALA A 193 -5.17 17.55 3.46
CA ALA A 193 -5.18 18.74 4.34
C ALA A 193 -4.19 18.56 5.51
N VAL A 194 -4.14 17.37 6.07
CA VAL A 194 -3.21 17.05 7.17
C VAL A 194 -1.77 17.21 6.71
N LEU A 195 -1.47 16.73 5.51
CA LEU A 195 -0.11 16.68 5.00
C LEU A 195 0.37 18.02 4.43
N CYS A 196 -0.54 18.98 4.24
CA CYS A 196 -0.22 20.33 3.78
C CYS A 196 -0.75 21.34 4.79
N PRO A 197 -0.09 21.51 5.95
CA PRO A 197 -0.60 22.44 6.96
C PRO A 197 -0.83 23.85 6.40
N GLY A 198 -1.96 24.44 6.75
CA GLY A 198 -2.33 25.78 6.29
C GLY A 198 -3.12 25.80 4.99
N VAL A 199 -3.20 24.70 4.29
CA VAL A 199 -3.98 24.61 3.05
C VAL A 199 -5.42 24.23 3.41
N GLU A 200 -6.37 24.98 2.89
CA GLU A 200 -7.79 24.70 3.08
C GLU A 200 -8.26 23.77 1.97
N ILE A 201 -8.87 22.64 2.34
CA ILE A 201 -9.46 21.72 1.38
C ILE A 201 -10.95 21.64 1.66
N VAL A 202 -11.77 21.92 0.65
CA VAL A 202 -13.22 21.96 0.73
C VAL A 202 -13.79 20.86 -0.16
N PHE A 203 -14.71 20.07 0.38
CA PHE A 203 -15.40 19.02 -0.39
C PHE A 203 -16.90 19.30 -0.37
N ARG A 204 -17.45 19.52 -1.54
CA ARG A 204 -18.90 19.73 -1.73
C ARG A 204 -19.47 18.51 -2.43
N ASP A 205 -20.30 17.77 -1.72
CA ASP A 205 -20.96 16.59 -2.25
C ASP A 205 -22.38 16.93 -2.62
N GLN A 206 -22.60 17.20 -3.91
CA GLN A 206 -23.93 17.56 -4.40
C GLN A 206 -24.84 16.35 -4.61
N VAL A 207 -24.27 15.13 -4.57
CA VAL A 207 -25.08 13.91 -4.59
C VAL A 207 -25.84 13.76 -3.28
N ASN A 208 -25.17 14.01 -2.14
CA ASN A 208 -25.73 13.85 -0.81
C ASN A 208 -26.01 15.20 -0.11
N ASN A 209 -25.82 16.30 -0.80
CA ASN A 209 -26.06 17.66 -0.28
C ASN A 209 -25.31 17.92 1.03
N SER A 210 -24.01 17.61 1.05
CA SER A 210 -23.18 17.84 2.21
C SER A 210 -21.93 18.63 1.82
N GLU A 211 -21.32 19.27 2.81
CA GLU A 211 -20.10 20.05 2.61
C GLU A 211 -19.20 19.82 3.82
N GLN A 212 -17.93 19.59 3.55
CA GLN A 212 -16.91 19.46 4.58
C GLN A 212 -15.71 20.31 4.20
N SER A 213 -15.00 20.81 5.19
CA SER A 213 -13.73 21.46 4.92
C SER A 213 -12.74 21.13 6.01
N TRP A 214 -11.48 21.13 5.65
CA TRP A 214 -10.38 20.80 6.55
C TRP A 214 -9.25 21.79 6.35
N CYS A 215 -8.70 22.26 7.46
CA CYS A 215 -7.49 23.08 7.44
C CYS A 215 -6.78 22.86 8.77
N TYR A 216 -5.58 22.34 8.71
CA TYR A 216 -4.82 22.01 9.91
C TYR A 216 -3.62 22.94 10.03
N ALA A 217 -3.48 23.57 11.19
CA ALA A 217 -2.33 24.45 11.45
C ALA A 217 -1.08 23.65 11.76
N ASP A 218 -1.23 22.58 12.53
CA ASP A 218 -0.15 21.68 12.93
C ASP A 218 -0.56 20.26 12.51
N GLY A 219 -0.51 20.00 11.22
CA GLY A 219 -1.20 18.91 10.57
C GLY A 219 -1.08 17.55 11.23
N LEU A 220 0.15 17.01 11.29
CA LEU A 220 0.33 15.65 11.80
C LEU A 220 -0.01 15.54 13.28
N ASN A 221 0.39 16.53 14.08
CA ASN A 221 0.11 16.56 15.50
C ASN A 221 -1.41 16.57 15.76
N ASP A 222 -2.12 17.46 15.07
CA ASP A 222 -3.56 17.59 15.24
C ASP A 222 -4.29 16.32 14.79
N TYR A 223 -3.87 15.77 13.68
CA TYR A 223 -4.49 14.56 13.12
C TYR A 223 -4.31 13.37 14.05
N LEU A 224 -3.10 13.15 14.54
CA LEU A 224 -2.84 12.04 15.46
C LEU A 224 -3.59 12.24 16.77
N SER A 225 -3.58 13.44 17.32
CA SER A 225 -4.27 13.76 18.57
C SER A 225 -5.77 13.51 18.46
N GLU A 226 -6.37 13.89 17.34
CA GLU A 226 -7.79 13.60 17.05
C GLU A 226 -8.09 12.11 17.07
N ALA A 227 -7.23 11.34 16.41
CA ALA A 227 -7.46 9.91 16.22
C ALA A 227 -7.41 9.13 17.53
N VAL A 228 -6.60 9.58 18.49
CA VAL A 228 -6.41 8.87 19.75
C VAL A 228 -7.08 9.60 20.94
N ASN A 229 -7.95 10.54 20.65
CA ASN A 229 -8.62 11.33 21.68
C ASN A 229 -9.38 10.43 22.66
N GLY A 230 -9.22 10.70 23.95
CA GLY A 230 -9.90 9.95 25.00
C GLY A 230 -9.17 8.72 25.49
N LEU A 231 -8.04 8.35 24.87
CA LEU A 231 -7.25 7.22 25.30
C LEU A 231 -6.09 7.68 26.20
N PRO A 232 -5.62 6.83 27.12
CA PRO A 232 -4.37 7.15 27.83
C PRO A 232 -3.20 7.19 26.85
N LEU A 233 -2.43 8.26 26.89
CA LEU A 233 -1.35 8.54 25.96
C LEU A 233 0.00 8.62 26.68
N LEU A 234 1.05 8.19 25.99
CA LEU A 234 2.42 8.33 26.45
C LEU A 234 3.29 8.71 25.26
N PRO A 235 3.85 9.91 25.20
CA PRO A 235 3.63 11.08 26.10
C PRO A 235 2.25 11.70 25.88
N GLU A 236 1.87 12.60 26.75
CA GLU A 236 0.55 13.25 26.64
C GLU A 236 0.38 14.01 25.32
N LYS A 237 1.45 14.62 24.85
CA LYS A 237 1.48 15.29 23.54
C LYS A 237 2.37 14.49 22.60
N PRO A 238 1.99 14.30 21.35
CA PRO A 238 2.81 13.51 20.44
C PRO A 238 4.23 14.02 20.36
N PHE A 239 5.16 13.08 20.21
CA PHE A 239 6.53 13.41 19.82
C PHE A 239 6.50 13.77 18.35
N VAL A 240 6.80 15.02 18.03
CA VAL A 240 6.76 15.52 16.65
C VAL A 240 8.15 15.97 16.24
N GLY A 241 8.41 15.89 14.95
CA GLY A 241 9.63 16.39 14.40
C GLY A 241 9.53 16.63 12.92
N ALA A 242 10.48 17.37 12.42
CA ALA A 242 10.56 17.71 11.01
C ALA A 242 12.01 18.02 10.67
N PHE A 243 12.41 17.64 9.48
CA PHE A 243 13.74 17.97 8.97
C PHE A 243 13.70 18.05 7.45
N SER A 244 14.31 19.11 6.89
CA SER A 244 14.44 19.28 5.44
C SER A 244 15.91 19.20 5.06
N GLY A 245 16.26 18.18 4.26
CA GLY A 245 17.56 18.07 3.64
C GLY A 245 17.55 18.65 2.23
N GLU A 246 18.61 18.42 1.49
CA GLU A 246 18.73 18.93 0.13
C GLU A 246 17.75 18.23 -0.83
N THR A 247 17.61 16.92 -0.69
CA THR A 247 16.80 16.12 -1.62
C THR A 247 15.68 15.38 -0.93
N GLU A 248 15.60 15.43 0.39
CA GLU A 248 14.60 14.69 1.16
C GLU A 248 14.16 15.53 2.34
N ALA A 249 12.91 15.35 2.73
CA ALA A 249 12.35 15.97 3.94
C ALA A 249 11.50 14.95 4.67
N VAL A 250 11.39 15.07 5.97
CA VAL A 250 10.60 14.15 6.78
C VAL A 250 9.87 14.91 7.87
N ASP A 251 8.61 14.54 8.09
CA ASP A 251 7.77 15.02 9.20
C ASP A 251 7.16 13.81 9.88
N TRP A 252 7.02 13.87 11.19
CA TRP A 252 6.36 12.79 11.92
C TRP A 252 5.65 13.32 13.14
N ALA A 253 4.62 12.55 13.56
CA ALA A 253 4.01 12.66 14.88
C ALA A 253 3.80 11.24 15.37
N LEU A 254 4.17 10.96 16.60
CA LEU A 254 3.95 9.62 17.14
C LEU A 254 3.79 9.67 18.66
N LEU A 255 3.15 8.63 19.18
CA LEU A 255 3.00 8.41 20.59
C LEU A 255 2.68 6.94 20.83
N TRP A 256 2.60 6.57 22.07
CA TRP A 256 2.30 5.20 22.46
C TRP A 256 1.01 5.14 23.25
N LEU A 257 0.26 4.04 23.11
CA LEU A 257 -0.98 3.80 23.84
C LEU A 257 -0.71 2.71 24.87
N PRO A 258 -0.31 3.09 26.10
CA PRO A 258 0.13 2.08 27.08
C PRO A 258 -0.95 1.08 27.47
N GLU A 259 -2.22 1.49 27.43
CA GLU A 259 -3.34 0.59 27.77
C GLU A 259 -4.01 0.03 26.53
N GLY A 260 -3.40 0.21 25.35
CA GLY A 260 -3.94 -0.25 24.09
C GLY A 260 -4.96 0.71 23.52
N GLY A 261 -5.62 0.26 22.48
CA GLY A 261 -6.57 1.04 21.70
C GLY A 261 -6.30 0.85 20.23
N GLU A 262 -7.16 1.44 19.41
CA GLU A 262 -6.97 1.37 17.96
C GLU A 262 -5.82 2.28 17.55
N LEU A 263 -4.80 1.68 16.94
CA LEU A 263 -3.62 2.42 16.51
C LEU A 263 -3.85 3.10 15.18
N LEU A 264 -3.49 4.38 15.09
CA LEU A 264 -3.36 5.05 13.81
C LEU A 264 -1.92 4.83 13.34
N THR A 265 -1.75 4.17 12.20
CA THR A 265 -0.42 3.87 11.66
C THR A 265 -0.44 4.19 10.17
N GLU A 266 -0.04 5.40 9.81
CA GLU A 266 -0.10 5.87 8.44
C GLU A 266 1.24 6.42 8.00
N SER A 267 1.60 6.12 6.75
CA SER A 267 2.83 6.65 6.15
C SER A 267 2.54 7.16 4.75
N TYR A 268 3.31 8.16 4.35
CA TYR A 268 3.11 8.86 3.07
C TYR A 268 4.45 9.17 2.45
N VAL A 269 4.48 9.14 1.11
CA VAL A 269 5.63 9.60 0.31
C VAL A 269 5.10 10.59 -0.73
N ASN A 270 5.62 11.81 -0.69
CA ASN A 270 5.15 12.89 -1.58
C ASN A 270 3.62 13.00 -1.54
N LEU A 271 3.05 12.91 -0.32
CA LEU A 271 1.62 13.00 0.00
C LEU A 271 0.79 11.83 -0.52
N ILE A 272 1.42 10.76 -0.99
CA ILE A 272 0.73 9.55 -1.44
C ILE A 272 0.77 8.53 -0.29
N PRO A 273 -0.40 7.97 0.09
CA PRO A 273 -0.38 6.96 1.17
C PRO A 273 0.36 5.71 0.76
N THR A 274 1.24 5.24 1.64
CA THR A 274 1.99 4.00 1.42
C THR A 274 1.41 2.94 2.35
N MET A 275 0.37 2.27 1.89
CA MET A 275 -0.40 1.33 2.71
C MET A 275 0.42 0.14 3.20
N GLN A 276 1.49 -0.19 2.49
CA GLN A 276 2.37 -1.30 2.86
C GLN A 276 3.70 -0.81 3.45
N GLY A 277 3.78 0.48 3.78
CA GLY A 277 4.99 1.04 4.38
C GLY A 277 6.15 1.14 3.43
N GLY A 278 7.31 0.69 3.89
CA GLY A 278 8.50 0.73 3.08
C GLY A 278 9.73 1.19 3.86
N THR A 279 10.74 1.61 3.12
CA THR A 279 12.03 1.96 3.71
C THR A 279 11.94 3.15 4.68
N HIS A 280 11.02 4.07 4.45
CA HIS A 280 10.85 5.21 5.36
C HIS A 280 10.31 4.76 6.73
N VAL A 281 9.34 3.84 6.73
CA VAL A 281 8.80 3.30 7.98
C VAL A 281 9.88 2.48 8.70
N ASN A 282 10.66 1.70 7.95
CA ASN A 282 11.77 0.93 8.52
C ASN A 282 12.80 1.87 9.16
N GLY A 283 13.05 3.00 8.52
CA GLY A 283 13.95 4.01 9.07
C GLY A 283 13.42 4.61 10.37
N LEU A 284 12.11 4.87 10.43
CA LEU A 284 11.49 5.37 11.66
C LEU A 284 11.66 4.35 12.80
N ARG A 285 11.34 3.09 12.55
CA ARG A 285 11.51 2.04 13.54
C ARG A 285 12.95 1.96 14.03
N GLN A 286 13.90 1.96 13.11
CA GLN A 286 15.31 1.82 13.46
C GLN A 286 15.83 3.01 14.24
N GLY A 287 15.42 4.22 13.86
CA GLY A 287 15.83 5.41 14.58
C GLY A 287 15.32 5.43 16.02
N LEU A 288 14.05 5.05 16.20
CA LEU A 288 13.48 4.96 17.54
C LEU A 288 14.21 3.91 18.38
N LEU A 289 14.48 2.74 17.79
CA LEU A 289 15.18 1.66 18.49
C LEU A 289 16.58 2.09 18.92
N ASP A 290 17.35 2.69 18.00
CA ASP A 290 18.72 3.07 18.30
C ASP A 290 18.78 4.12 19.42
N ALA A 291 17.86 5.09 19.39
CA ALA A 291 17.82 6.11 20.44
C ALA A 291 17.42 5.52 21.79
N MET A 292 16.44 4.61 21.81
CA MET A 292 16.00 4.00 23.06
C MET A 292 17.07 3.07 23.62
N ARG A 293 17.77 2.31 22.76
CA ARG A 293 18.88 1.48 23.20
C ARG A 293 19.96 2.30 23.89
N GLU A 294 20.36 3.41 23.27
CA GLU A 294 21.38 4.30 23.86
C GLU A 294 20.92 4.87 25.21
N PHE A 295 19.65 5.29 25.27
CA PHE A 295 19.08 5.82 26.50
C PHE A 295 19.15 4.79 27.63
N CYS A 296 18.74 3.55 27.34
CA CYS A 296 18.71 2.48 28.32
C CYS A 296 20.13 2.07 28.74
N GLU A 297 21.05 2.00 27.80
CA GLU A 297 22.44 1.63 28.09
C GLU A 297 23.11 2.69 28.95
N TYR A 298 22.94 3.95 28.59
CA TYR A 298 23.57 5.05 29.31
C TYR A 298 23.06 5.12 30.75
N ARG A 299 21.79 4.85 30.97
CA ARG A 299 21.19 4.89 32.29
C ARG A 299 21.26 3.55 33.02
N ASN A 300 21.77 2.53 32.35
CA ASN A 300 21.97 1.19 32.94
C ASN A 300 20.67 0.61 33.50
N ILE A 301 19.58 0.73 32.76
CA ILE A 301 18.26 0.25 33.21
C ILE A 301 17.81 -1.03 32.54
N LEU A 302 18.58 -1.58 31.60
CA LEU A 302 18.24 -2.88 31.00
C LEU A 302 18.52 -4.02 31.98
N PRO A 303 17.53 -4.88 32.23
CA PRO A 303 17.80 -6.08 33.03
C PRO A 303 18.82 -6.97 32.34
N ARG A 304 19.50 -7.80 33.14
CA ARG A 304 20.53 -8.70 32.64
C ARG A 304 19.93 -9.65 31.61
N GLY A 305 20.58 -9.79 30.47
CA GLY A 305 20.15 -10.68 29.40
C GLY A 305 19.05 -10.16 28.52
N VAL A 306 18.58 -8.91 28.75
CA VAL A 306 17.53 -8.33 27.94
C VAL A 306 18.17 -7.41 26.90
N LYS A 307 17.80 -7.61 25.64
CA LYS A 307 18.20 -6.75 24.54
C LYS A 307 16.94 -6.28 23.80
N LEU A 308 16.81 -4.98 23.62
CA LEU A 308 15.65 -4.41 22.93
C LEU A 308 15.75 -4.67 21.42
N SER A 309 14.62 -5.02 20.83
CA SER A 309 14.48 -5.09 19.37
C SER A 309 13.50 -4.03 18.91
N ALA A 310 13.43 -3.84 17.59
CA ALA A 310 12.53 -2.84 17.01
C ALA A 310 11.07 -3.09 17.42
N GLU A 311 10.66 -4.36 17.52
CA GLU A 311 9.28 -4.68 17.88
C GLU A 311 8.92 -4.19 19.28
N ASP A 312 9.88 -4.14 20.19
CA ASP A 312 9.63 -3.74 21.57
C ASP A 312 9.27 -2.26 21.65
N ILE A 313 9.94 -1.41 20.89
CA ILE A 313 9.62 0.03 20.87
C ILE A 313 8.44 0.31 19.93
N TRP A 314 8.22 -0.53 18.93
CA TRP A 314 7.15 -0.34 17.95
C TRP A 314 5.77 -0.76 18.47
N ASP A 315 5.74 -1.65 19.45
CA ASP A 315 4.50 -2.13 20.04
C ASP A 315 3.70 -0.95 20.60
N ARG A 316 2.40 -0.90 20.26
CA ARG A 316 1.48 0.14 20.73
C ARG A 316 1.85 1.55 20.29
N CYS A 317 2.69 1.67 19.26
CA CYS A 317 3.06 2.98 18.72
C CYS A 317 2.07 3.40 17.64
N ALA A 318 1.42 4.54 17.87
CA ALA A 318 0.59 5.18 16.85
C ALA A 318 1.43 6.27 16.19
N TYR A 319 1.37 6.35 14.86
CA TYR A 319 2.23 7.29 14.15
C TYR A 319 1.64 7.76 12.84
N VAL A 320 2.04 8.93 12.43
CA VAL A 320 1.88 9.43 11.06
C VAL A 320 3.27 9.89 10.60
N LEU A 321 3.70 9.35 9.46
CA LEU A 321 5.00 9.66 8.90
C LEU A 321 4.84 10.18 7.48
N SER A 322 5.41 11.33 7.18
CA SER A 322 5.36 11.93 5.85
C SER A 322 6.76 12.20 5.37
N VAL A 323 7.15 11.59 4.26
CA VAL A 323 8.44 11.80 3.64
C VAL A 323 8.22 12.44 2.28
N LYS A 324 9.04 13.45 1.98
CA LYS A 324 9.06 14.07 0.65
C LYS A 324 10.45 13.84 0.08
N MET A 325 10.51 13.38 -1.17
CA MET A 325 11.79 13.07 -1.77
C MET A 325 11.72 13.18 -3.28
N GLN A 326 12.87 13.45 -3.87
CA GLN A 326 13.01 13.44 -5.32
C GLN A 326 13.12 11.99 -5.79
N ASP A 327 12.43 11.67 -6.87
CA ASP A 327 12.53 10.38 -7.56
C ASP A 327 12.35 9.17 -6.63
N PRO A 328 11.23 9.08 -5.89
CA PRO A 328 11.02 7.90 -5.05
C PRO A 328 10.87 6.63 -5.89
N GLN A 329 11.37 5.52 -5.35
CA GLN A 329 11.24 4.20 -5.96
C GLN A 329 10.21 3.40 -5.18
N PHE A 330 9.25 2.81 -5.88
CA PHE A 330 8.21 2.02 -5.24
C PHE A 330 8.28 0.58 -5.72
N ALA A 331 7.85 -0.34 -4.85
CA ALA A 331 7.77 -1.76 -5.19
C ALA A 331 6.42 -2.01 -5.86
N GLY A 332 6.30 -1.64 -7.12
CA GLY A 332 5.08 -1.80 -7.90
C GLY A 332 4.46 -0.46 -8.26
N GLN A 333 3.47 -0.51 -9.12
CA GLN A 333 2.87 0.69 -9.67
C GLN A 333 1.84 1.35 -8.76
N THR A 334 1.30 0.59 -7.82
CA THR A 334 0.30 1.13 -6.90
C THR A 334 0.88 2.12 -5.90
N LYS A 335 2.22 2.18 -5.82
CA LYS A 335 2.92 3.11 -4.92
C LYS A 335 2.58 2.87 -3.45
N GLU A 336 2.25 1.63 -3.11
CA GLU A 336 1.85 1.28 -1.74
C GLU A 336 3.05 1.02 -0.83
N ARG A 337 4.23 0.75 -1.38
CA ARG A 337 5.41 0.45 -0.59
C ARG A 337 6.63 1.13 -1.18
N LEU A 338 7.29 1.94 -0.37
CA LEU A 338 8.52 2.62 -0.79
C LEU A 338 9.69 1.64 -0.73
N SER A 339 10.50 1.62 -1.78
CA SER A 339 11.69 0.76 -1.84
C SER A 339 13.01 1.52 -1.96
N SER A 340 13.00 2.85 -1.90
CA SER A 340 14.22 3.66 -1.98
C SER A 340 15.11 3.38 -0.77
N ARG A 341 16.29 2.82 -1.00
CA ARG A 341 17.20 2.42 0.08
C ARG A 341 17.72 3.58 0.90
N GLN A 342 18.05 4.69 0.22
CA GLN A 342 18.64 5.85 0.87
C GLN A 342 17.69 6.49 1.88
N CYS A 343 16.39 6.32 1.67
CA CYS A 343 15.39 6.90 2.55
C CYS A 343 15.45 6.31 3.96
N ALA A 344 15.73 5.01 4.07
CA ALA A 344 15.81 4.37 5.39
C ALA A 344 16.90 5.01 6.24
N ALA A 345 18.08 5.22 5.67
CA ALA A 345 19.21 5.83 6.39
C ALA A 345 18.89 7.29 6.76
N PHE A 346 18.30 8.03 5.84
CA PHE A 346 17.94 9.43 6.09
C PHE A 346 16.97 9.55 7.26
N VAL A 347 15.86 8.80 7.21
CA VAL A 347 14.83 8.86 8.25
C VAL A 347 15.40 8.37 9.58
N SER A 348 16.13 7.25 9.55
CA SER A 348 16.73 6.67 10.76
C SER A 348 17.66 7.67 11.46
N GLY A 349 18.53 8.33 10.70
CA GLY A 349 19.46 9.29 11.29
C GLY A 349 18.75 10.49 11.90
N VAL A 350 17.79 11.07 11.18
CA VAL A 350 17.04 12.22 11.66
C VAL A 350 16.23 11.87 12.92
N VAL A 351 15.53 10.76 12.87
CA VAL A 351 14.66 10.35 13.99
C VAL A 351 15.52 9.99 15.21
N LYS A 352 16.63 9.28 15.01
CA LYS A 352 17.51 8.93 16.13
C LYS A 352 17.97 10.18 16.86
N ASP A 353 18.46 11.18 16.12
CA ASP A 353 18.93 12.41 16.72
C ASP A 353 17.83 13.13 17.48
N ALA A 354 16.65 13.27 16.85
CA ALA A 354 15.54 13.99 17.47
C ALA A 354 14.98 13.24 18.68
N PHE A 355 14.85 11.92 18.58
CA PHE A 355 14.31 11.12 19.68
C PHE A 355 15.29 11.04 20.85
N SER A 356 16.58 10.93 20.57
CA SER A 356 17.60 10.97 21.64
C SER A 356 17.50 12.28 22.42
N LEU A 357 17.39 13.39 21.73
CA LEU A 357 17.22 14.69 22.39
C LEU A 357 15.93 14.72 23.22
N TRP A 358 14.83 14.28 22.63
CA TRP A 358 13.55 14.27 23.30
C TRP A 358 13.57 13.40 24.56
N LEU A 359 14.17 12.20 24.50
CA LEU A 359 14.26 11.31 25.63
C LEU A 359 15.01 11.96 26.80
N ASN A 360 16.07 12.69 26.50
CA ASN A 360 16.87 13.33 27.54
C ASN A 360 16.23 14.60 28.07
N GLN A 361 15.29 15.20 27.33
CA GLN A 361 14.54 16.36 27.79
C GLN A 361 13.25 15.99 28.51
N ASN A 362 12.76 14.75 28.35
CA ASN A 362 11.50 14.30 28.91
C ASN A 362 11.72 12.97 29.65
N VAL A 363 12.56 13.03 30.70
CA VAL A 363 13.09 11.84 31.33
C VAL A 363 11.99 10.96 31.93
N GLN A 364 10.95 11.54 32.53
CA GLN A 364 9.87 10.75 33.15
C GLN A 364 9.12 9.94 32.09
N ALA A 365 8.75 10.59 30.96
CA ALA A 365 8.10 9.89 29.87
C ALA A 365 9.04 8.87 29.25
N ALA A 366 10.31 9.21 29.10
CA ALA A 366 11.31 8.31 28.53
C ALA A 366 11.48 7.04 29.39
N GLU A 367 11.47 7.19 30.70
CA GLU A 367 11.59 6.04 31.59
C GLU A 367 10.35 5.14 31.49
N LEU A 368 9.16 5.73 31.36
CA LEU A 368 7.94 4.94 31.19
C LEU A 368 7.96 4.18 29.85
N LEU A 369 8.42 4.84 28.78
CA LEU A 369 8.57 4.19 27.49
C LEU A 369 9.58 3.05 27.57
N ALA A 370 10.71 3.28 28.27
CA ALA A 370 11.73 2.25 28.43
C ALA A 370 11.14 1.04 29.18
N GLU A 371 10.33 1.28 30.22
CA GLU A 371 9.68 0.20 30.96
C GLU A 371 8.75 -0.60 30.03
N MET A 372 7.97 0.08 29.19
CA MET A 372 7.09 -0.59 28.21
C MET A 372 7.92 -1.46 27.26
N ALA A 373 9.01 -0.93 26.72
CA ALA A 373 9.85 -1.66 25.78
C ALA A 373 10.53 -2.85 26.46
N ILE A 374 11.02 -2.68 27.68
CA ILE A 374 11.66 -3.76 28.44
C ILE A 374 10.64 -4.87 28.76
N SER A 375 9.41 -4.49 29.16
CA SER A 375 8.35 -5.47 29.41
C SER A 375 8.03 -6.27 28.16
N SER A 376 7.96 -5.61 27.01
CA SER A 376 7.75 -6.27 25.72
C SER A 376 8.87 -7.26 25.41
N ALA A 377 10.12 -6.85 25.62
CA ALA A 377 11.27 -7.71 25.38
C ALA A 377 11.25 -8.93 26.32
N GLN A 378 10.88 -8.73 27.57
CA GLN A 378 10.80 -9.83 28.53
C GLN A 378 9.70 -10.83 28.16
N ARG A 379 8.54 -10.33 27.72
CA ARG A 379 7.46 -11.23 27.25
C ARG A 379 7.91 -12.04 26.04
N ARG A 380 8.60 -11.39 25.10
CA ARG A 380 9.12 -12.05 23.90
C ARG A 380 10.11 -13.16 24.27
N LEU A 381 11.00 -12.88 25.19
CA LEU A 381 12.00 -13.86 25.62
C LEU A 381 11.36 -15.05 26.37
N ARG A 382 10.33 -14.79 27.17
CA ARG A 382 9.61 -15.87 27.86
C ARG A 382 8.86 -16.75 26.87
N ALA A 383 8.23 -16.17 25.86
CA ALA A 383 7.53 -16.93 24.83
C ALA A 383 8.50 -17.82 24.05
N ALA A 384 9.68 -17.30 23.72
CA ALA A 384 10.70 -18.08 23.02
C ALA A 384 11.16 -19.27 23.87
N LYS A 385 11.36 -19.07 25.16
CA LYS A 385 11.76 -20.15 26.06
C LYS A 385 10.69 -21.25 26.14
N LYS A 386 9.41 -20.87 26.17
CA LYS A 386 8.31 -21.84 26.20
C LYS A 386 8.29 -22.68 24.93
N VAL A 387 8.48 -22.06 23.79
CA VAL A 387 8.52 -22.77 22.50
C VAL A 387 9.68 -23.77 22.48
N VAL A 388 10.86 -23.38 22.97
CA VAL A 388 12.01 -24.27 23.05
C VAL A 388 11.70 -25.47 23.93
N ARG A 389 11.12 -25.23 25.09
CA ARG A 389 10.82 -26.32 26.03
C ARG A 389 9.86 -27.34 25.41
N LYS A 390 8.80 -26.90 24.74
CA LYS A 390 7.84 -27.83 24.16
C LYS A 390 8.46 -28.63 23.01
N LYS A 391 9.37 -28.04 22.28
CA LYS A 391 10.07 -28.75 21.21
C LYS A 391 10.92 -29.90 21.74
N LEU A 392 11.47 -29.75 22.96
CA LEU A 392 12.39 -30.72 23.52
C LEU A 392 11.75 -31.81 24.40
N THR A 393 10.57 -31.59 24.97
CA THR A 393 10.15 -32.45 26.09
C THR A 393 8.89 -33.27 25.87
N SER A 394 7.88 -32.82 25.15
CA SER A 394 6.70 -33.67 24.97
C SER A 394 5.66 -33.00 24.10
N GLY A 395 5.34 -33.60 23.08
CA GLY A 395 4.33 -33.16 22.16
C GLY A 395 4.35 -34.05 20.95
N PRO A 396 3.39 -33.97 20.08
CA PRO A 396 3.43 -34.79 18.86
C PRO A 396 4.69 -34.48 18.07
N ALA A 397 5.26 -35.51 17.46
CA ALA A 397 6.42 -35.33 16.58
C ALA A 397 6.06 -34.36 15.44
N LEU A 398 6.99 -33.48 15.09
CA LEU A 398 6.78 -32.58 14.01
C LEU A 398 6.55 -33.35 12.70
N PRO A 399 5.71 -32.82 11.79
CA PRO A 399 5.48 -33.54 10.53
C PRO A 399 6.79 -33.78 9.78
N GLY A 400 6.93 -34.97 9.21
CA GLY A 400 8.15 -35.31 8.47
C GLY A 400 8.40 -34.44 7.25
N LYS A 401 7.33 -33.88 6.67
CA LYS A 401 7.46 -32.99 5.52
C LYS A 401 7.88 -31.58 5.87
N LEU A 402 7.89 -31.22 7.15
CA LEU A 402 8.30 -29.88 7.60
C LEU A 402 9.82 -29.76 7.54
N ALA A 403 10.30 -28.80 6.76
CA ALA A 403 11.70 -28.40 6.78
C ALA A 403 11.82 -27.21 7.74
N ASP A 404 12.15 -27.51 8.99
CA ASP A 404 12.16 -26.50 10.05
C ASP A 404 13.37 -25.59 9.95
N CYS A 405 13.29 -24.42 10.59
CA CYS A 405 14.40 -23.49 10.71
C CYS A 405 15.15 -23.72 12.02
N THR A 406 16.36 -23.18 12.11
CA THR A 406 17.19 -23.37 13.30
C THR A 406 16.89 -22.35 14.39
N ALA A 407 16.47 -21.11 14.04
CA ALA A 407 16.14 -20.10 15.02
C ALA A 407 14.81 -20.42 15.70
N GLN A 408 14.66 -19.91 16.93
CA GLN A 408 13.45 -20.14 17.71
C GLN A 408 12.86 -18.82 18.21
N ASP A 409 13.39 -17.71 17.75
CA ASP A 409 12.94 -16.36 18.11
C ASP A 409 11.69 -16.02 17.29
N LEU A 410 10.55 -15.82 17.93
CA LEU A 410 9.30 -15.52 17.23
C LEU A 410 9.38 -14.23 16.41
N ASN A 411 10.24 -13.30 16.78
CA ASN A 411 10.38 -12.07 16.00
C ASN A 411 11.01 -12.31 14.63
N ARG A 412 11.70 -13.43 14.46
CA ARG A 412 12.41 -13.71 13.22
C ARG A 412 11.82 -14.88 12.44
N THR A 413 11.20 -15.85 13.11
CA THR A 413 10.85 -17.13 12.48
C THR A 413 9.60 -17.01 11.61
N GLU A 414 9.64 -17.67 10.47
CA GLU A 414 8.58 -17.66 9.48
C GLU A 414 8.34 -19.06 8.97
N LEU A 415 7.07 -19.44 8.86
CA LEU A 415 6.69 -20.71 8.24
C LEU A 415 5.96 -20.40 6.93
N PHE A 416 6.41 -21.02 5.85
CA PHE A 416 5.73 -20.90 4.55
C PHE A 416 5.00 -22.21 4.27
N LEU A 417 3.68 -22.11 4.10
CA LEU A 417 2.83 -23.22 3.67
C LEU A 417 2.76 -23.16 2.15
N VAL A 418 3.22 -24.21 1.47
CA VAL A 418 3.43 -24.21 0.04
C VAL A 418 2.68 -25.37 -0.58
N GLU A 419 1.90 -25.11 -1.64
CA GLU A 419 1.17 -26.18 -2.32
C GLU A 419 2.14 -27.04 -3.14
N GLY A 420 2.16 -28.33 -2.84
CA GLY A 420 2.82 -29.34 -3.66
C GLY A 420 4.30 -29.48 -3.39
N ASP A 421 4.83 -30.65 -3.81
CA ASP A 421 6.23 -30.99 -3.57
C ASP A 421 7.20 -30.24 -4.48
N SER A 422 6.77 -29.90 -5.69
CA SER A 422 7.63 -29.19 -6.63
C SER A 422 7.95 -27.77 -6.13
N ALA A 423 6.89 -27.03 -5.79
CA ALA A 423 7.07 -25.69 -5.23
C ALA A 423 7.73 -25.74 -3.87
N GLY A 424 7.39 -26.76 -3.07
CA GLY A 424 8.01 -26.97 -1.77
C GLY A 424 9.51 -27.20 -1.87
N GLY A 425 9.94 -27.96 -2.89
CA GLY A 425 11.35 -28.20 -3.13
C GLY A 425 12.11 -26.94 -3.49
N SER A 426 11.54 -26.13 -4.37
CA SER A 426 12.14 -24.85 -4.74
C SER A 426 12.22 -23.90 -3.53
N ALA A 427 11.16 -23.86 -2.72
CA ALA A 427 11.15 -23.02 -1.53
C ALA A 427 12.18 -23.47 -0.50
N LYS A 428 12.35 -24.78 -0.33
CA LYS A 428 13.36 -25.31 0.60
C LYS A 428 14.77 -24.87 0.19
N GLN A 429 15.04 -24.84 -1.12
CA GLN A 429 16.35 -24.40 -1.61
C GLN A 429 16.51 -22.87 -1.51
N ALA A 430 15.41 -22.12 -1.64
CA ALA A 430 15.44 -20.66 -1.65
C ALA A 430 15.48 -20.03 -0.27
N ARG A 431 15.00 -20.73 0.75
CA ARG A 431 14.80 -20.16 2.08
C ARG A 431 16.10 -19.82 2.78
N ASP A 432 16.02 -18.98 3.78
CA ASP A 432 17.08 -18.82 4.77
C ASP A 432 16.83 -19.85 5.86
N ARG A 433 17.73 -20.83 5.96
CA ARG A 433 17.56 -21.96 6.90
C ARG A 433 17.58 -21.53 8.35
N GLU A 434 18.12 -20.39 8.63
CA GLU A 434 18.19 -19.93 10.03
C GLU A 434 16.81 -19.56 10.55
N TYR A 435 15.98 -18.86 9.77
CA TYR A 435 14.72 -18.35 10.30
C TYR A 435 13.49 -18.68 9.46
N GLN A 436 13.64 -19.37 8.34
CA GLN A 436 12.49 -19.71 7.49
C GLN A 436 12.30 -21.22 7.43
N ALA A 437 11.07 -21.66 7.73
CA ALA A 437 10.66 -23.05 7.62
C ALA A 437 9.70 -23.20 6.45
N ILE A 438 9.72 -24.37 5.82
CA ILE A 438 8.86 -24.68 4.67
C ILE A 438 8.09 -25.96 4.98
N MET A 439 6.77 -25.92 4.75
CA MET A 439 5.95 -27.13 4.83
C MET A 439 5.12 -27.27 3.57
N PRO A 440 5.44 -28.24 2.70
CA PRO A 440 4.60 -28.51 1.53
C PRO A 440 3.28 -29.13 1.96
N LEU A 441 2.20 -28.71 1.32
CA LEU A 441 0.87 -29.29 1.55
C LEU A 441 0.56 -30.21 0.37
N LYS A 442 0.15 -31.44 0.67
CA LYS A 442 -0.17 -32.44 -0.33
C LYS A 442 -1.68 -32.49 -0.54
N GLY A 443 -2.09 -32.51 -1.79
CA GLY A 443 -3.49 -32.59 -2.13
C GLY A 443 -4.22 -31.28 -1.91
N LYS A 444 -5.52 -31.32 -2.21
CA LYS A 444 -6.36 -30.14 -2.11
C LYS A 444 -6.77 -29.92 -0.65
N ILE A 445 -6.67 -28.66 -0.21
CA ILE A 445 -7.21 -28.26 1.07
C ILE A 445 -8.72 -28.28 0.97
N LEU A 446 -9.37 -29.04 1.83
CA LEU A 446 -10.82 -29.08 1.84
C LEU A 446 -11.40 -27.82 2.46
N ASN A 447 -12.63 -27.51 2.08
CA ASN A 447 -13.36 -26.39 2.67
C ASN A 447 -13.70 -26.76 4.12
N THR A 448 -13.01 -26.15 5.07
CA THR A 448 -13.17 -26.47 6.50
C THR A 448 -14.10 -25.49 7.20
N TRP A 449 -14.79 -24.61 6.45
CA TRP A 449 -15.56 -23.55 7.08
C TRP A 449 -16.68 -24.08 7.99
N GLU A 450 -17.40 -25.12 7.55
CA GLU A 450 -18.52 -25.68 8.31
C GLU A 450 -18.13 -26.79 9.28
N VAL A 451 -16.87 -27.20 9.26
CA VAL A 451 -16.38 -28.27 10.14
C VAL A 451 -16.08 -27.69 11.52
N SER A 452 -16.46 -28.41 12.58
CA SER A 452 -16.13 -27.95 13.92
C SER A 452 -14.62 -28.05 14.16
N SER A 453 -14.13 -27.27 15.11
CA SER A 453 -12.69 -27.26 15.41
C SER A 453 -12.20 -28.62 15.92
N ASP A 454 -13.04 -29.38 16.59
CA ASP A 454 -12.68 -30.74 17.04
C ASP A 454 -12.53 -31.68 15.85
N GLU A 455 -13.41 -31.55 14.86
CA GLU A 455 -13.41 -32.46 13.71
C GLU A 455 -12.37 -32.11 12.67
N VAL A 456 -11.96 -30.84 12.61
CA VAL A 456 -11.03 -30.38 11.56
C VAL A 456 -9.66 -31.06 11.71
N LEU A 457 -9.28 -31.44 12.92
CA LEU A 457 -8.02 -32.13 13.17
C LEU A 457 -7.97 -33.54 12.60
N ALA A 458 -9.12 -34.13 12.23
CA ALA A 458 -9.13 -35.42 11.55
C ALA A 458 -8.53 -35.34 10.15
N THR A 459 -8.50 -34.16 9.54
CA THR A 459 -7.83 -33.94 8.27
C THR A 459 -6.32 -33.90 8.49
N GLN A 460 -5.58 -34.75 7.76
CA GLN A 460 -4.13 -34.85 7.95
C GLN A 460 -3.43 -33.52 7.72
N GLU A 461 -3.85 -32.76 6.69
CA GLU A 461 -3.21 -31.47 6.39
C GLU A 461 -3.42 -30.46 7.52
N VAL A 462 -4.63 -30.38 8.07
CA VAL A 462 -4.91 -29.47 9.18
C VAL A 462 -4.17 -29.92 10.45
N HIS A 463 -4.13 -31.21 10.70
CA HIS A 463 -3.38 -31.77 11.81
C HIS A 463 -1.90 -31.37 11.70
N ASP A 464 -1.31 -31.53 10.52
CA ASP A 464 0.09 -31.19 10.30
C ASP A 464 0.34 -29.68 10.48
N ILE A 465 -0.59 -28.85 10.00
CA ILE A 465 -0.47 -27.40 10.18
C ILE A 465 -0.51 -27.06 11.67
N SER A 466 -1.48 -27.62 12.39
CA SER A 466 -1.65 -27.36 13.82
C SER A 466 -0.39 -27.74 14.61
N VAL A 467 0.16 -28.93 14.33
CA VAL A 467 1.37 -29.39 14.99
C VAL A 467 2.56 -28.49 14.64
N ALA A 468 2.70 -28.13 13.35
CA ALA A 468 3.83 -27.31 12.91
C ALA A 468 3.80 -25.92 13.56
N ILE A 469 2.63 -25.28 13.64
CA ILE A 469 2.55 -23.94 14.22
C ILE A 469 2.50 -23.97 15.76
N GLY A 470 2.14 -25.10 16.34
CA GLY A 470 2.10 -25.25 17.80
C GLY A 470 0.82 -24.72 18.44
N ILE A 471 -0.27 -24.60 17.68
CA ILE A 471 -1.53 -24.05 18.16
C ILE A 471 -2.65 -25.02 17.82
N ASP A 472 -3.49 -25.33 18.80
CA ASP A 472 -4.68 -26.15 18.55
C ASP A 472 -5.80 -25.29 17.92
N PRO A 473 -6.63 -25.88 17.05
CA PRO A 473 -7.76 -25.14 16.54
C PRO A 473 -8.64 -24.61 17.66
N ASP A 474 -9.12 -23.38 17.47
CA ASP A 474 -10.01 -22.67 18.37
C ASP A 474 -9.37 -22.30 19.71
N SER A 475 -8.05 -22.37 19.82
CA SER A 475 -7.33 -21.97 21.02
C SER A 475 -7.01 -20.47 21.01
N ASP A 476 -7.18 -19.83 22.16
CA ASP A 476 -6.75 -18.46 22.36
C ASP A 476 -5.32 -18.37 22.90
N ASP A 477 -4.72 -19.50 23.23
CA ASP A 477 -3.40 -19.55 23.85
C ASP A 477 -2.33 -19.67 22.78
N LEU A 478 -1.59 -18.58 22.56
CA LEU A 478 -0.50 -18.54 21.59
C LEU A 478 0.87 -18.78 22.22
N SER A 479 0.92 -19.19 23.48
CA SER A 479 2.19 -19.35 24.19
C SER A 479 3.08 -20.42 23.55
N GLN A 480 2.51 -21.37 22.82
CA GLN A 480 3.24 -22.45 22.16
C GLN A 480 3.51 -22.20 20.69
N LEU A 481 3.18 -21.01 20.20
CA LEU A 481 3.38 -20.63 18.79
C LEU A 481 4.86 -20.80 18.42
N ARG A 482 5.12 -21.47 17.30
CA ARG A 482 6.48 -21.77 16.88
C ARG A 482 7.05 -20.77 15.88
N TYR A 483 6.19 -20.02 15.18
CA TYR A 483 6.64 -19.08 14.16
C TYR A 483 5.91 -17.75 14.31
N GLY A 484 6.65 -16.66 14.21
CA GLY A 484 6.06 -15.32 14.30
C GLY A 484 5.25 -14.93 13.09
N LYS A 485 5.55 -15.50 11.93
CA LYS A 485 4.77 -15.31 10.71
C LYS A 485 4.42 -16.65 10.10
N ILE A 486 3.16 -16.81 9.75
CA ILE A 486 2.66 -17.96 9.01
C ILE A 486 2.27 -17.42 7.63
N CYS A 487 2.98 -17.83 6.60
CA CYS A 487 2.82 -17.27 5.26
C CYS A 487 2.24 -18.31 4.32
N ILE A 488 1.13 -17.97 3.68
CA ILE A 488 0.49 -18.83 2.69
C ILE A 488 1.11 -18.48 1.33
N LEU A 489 1.76 -19.46 0.71
CA LEU A 489 2.44 -19.28 -0.57
C LEU A 489 1.77 -20.15 -1.61
N ALA A 490 1.08 -19.53 -2.55
CA ALA A 490 0.35 -20.23 -3.60
C ALA A 490 0.64 -19.58 -4.94
N ASP A 491 0.44 -20.36 -6.01
CA ASP A 491 0.63 -19.86 -7.36
C ASP A 491 -0.28 -18.65 -7.62
N ALA A 492 0.15 -17.77 -8.49
CA ALA A 492 -0.60 -16.56 -8.81
C ALA A 492 -1.79 -16.83 -9.75
N ASP A 493 -1.97 -18.06 -10.21
CA ASP A 493 -3.09 -18.41 -11.07
C ASP A 493 -4.39 -18.61 -10.25
N SER A 494 -5.50 -18.89 -10.95
CA SER A 494 -6.80 -19.02 -10.28
C SER A 494 -6.85 -20.21 -9.32
N ASP A 495 -6.17 -21.31 -9.64
CA ASP A 495 -6.12 -22.47 -8.73
C ASP A 495 -5.36 -22.12 -7.45
N GLY A 496 -4.24 -21.39 -7.58
CA GLY A 496 -3.49 -20.95 -6.41
C GLY A 496 -4.27 -19.99 -5.55
N LEU A 497 -5.03 -19.08 -6.16
CA LEU A 497 -5.88 -18.16 -5.41
C LEU A 497 -6.98 -18.89 -4.66
N HIS A 498 -7.54 -19.95 -5.26
CA HIS A 498 -8.54 -20.77 -4.59
C HIS A 498 -7.96 -21.46 -3.36
N ILE A 499 -6.74 -22.01 -3.48
CA ILE A 499 -6.07 -22.67 -2.36
C ILE A 499 -5.76 -21.65 -1.27
N ALA A 500 -5.27 -20.47 -1.65
CA ALA A 500 -5.02 -19.41 -0.69
C ALA A 500 -6.29 -19.02 0.06
N THR A 501 -7.41 -18.93 -0.67
CA THR A 501 -8.71 -18.62 -0.06
C THR A 501 -9.12 -19.67 0.97
N LEU A 502 -8.97 -20.95 0.62
CA LEU A 502 -9.31 -22.03 1.55
C LEU A 502 -8.42 -22.02 2.79
N LEU A 503 -7.13 -21.72 2.64
CA LEU A 503 -6.23 -21.62 3.78
C LEU A 503 -6.56 -20.40 4.64
N CYS A 504 -6.86 -19.28 4.02
CA CYS A 504 -7.28 -18.10 4.77
C CYS A 504 -8.56 -18.40 5.56
N ALA A 505 -9.51 -19.11 4.95
CA ALA A 505 -10.75 -19.51 5.61
C ALA A 505 -10.45 -20.42 6.81
N LEU A 506 -9.53 -21.36 6.64
CA LEU A 506 -9.10 -22.23 7.73
C LEU A 506 -8.59 -21.41 8.93
N PHE A 507 -7.70 -20.46 8.67
CA PHE A 507 -7.13 -19.66 9.75
C PHE A 507 -8.19 -18.75 10.38
N VAL A 508 -9.03 -18.11 9.59
CA VAL A 508 -10.09 -17.23 10.12
C VAL A 508 -11.09 -18.04 10.98
N ARG A 509 -11.46 -19.23 10.55
CA ARG A 509 -12.48 -20.04 11.24
C ARG A 509 -11.92 -20.74 12.47
N HIS A 510 -10.73 -21.33 12.34
CA HIS A 510 -10.20 -22.26 13.35
C HIS A 510 -8.98 -21.74 14.12
N PHE A 511 -8.34 -20.69 13.64
CA PHE A 511 -7.17 -20.09 14.28
C PHE A 511 -7.35 -18.58 14.38
N ARG A 512 -8.51 -18.18 14.87
CA ARG A 512 -8.93 -16.76 14.82
C ARG A 512 -8.01 -15.85 15.62
N THR A 513 -7.56 -16.28 16.81
CA THR A 513 -6.66 -15.48 17.63
C THR A 513 -5.33 -15.26 16.93
N LEU A 514 -4.82 -16.27 16.24
CA LEU A 514 -3.60 -16.14 15.45
C LEU A 514 -3.73 -15.05 14.38
N VAL A 515 -4.88 -14.99 13.72
CA VAL A 515 -5.17 -13.94 12.73
C VAL A 515 -5.28 -12.57 13.40
N LYS A 516 -6.03 -12.49 14.49
CA LYS A 516 -6.23 -11.22 15.21
C LYS A 516 -4.92 -10.62 15.71
N GLU A 517 -3.98 -11.48 16.13
CA GLU A 517 -2.68 -11.03 16.63
C GLU A 517 -1.69 -10.73 15.50
N GLY A 518 -2.11 -10.87 14.25
CA GLY A 518 -1.33 -10.42 13.11
C GLY A 518 -0.27 -11.39 12.61
N HIS A 519 -0.42 -12.68 12.87
CA HIS A 519 0.62 -13.67 12.54
C HIS A 519 0.46 -14.31 11.16
N VAL A 520 -0.67 -14.11 10.47
CA VAL A 520 -0.96 -14.83 9.24
C VAL A 520 -0.87 -13.88 8.03
N TYR A 521 -0.16 -14.30 7.02
CA TYR A 521 0.13 -13.51 5.81
C TYR A 521 -0.09 -14.35 4.57
N VAL A 522 -0.34 -13.68 3.45
CA VAL A 522 -0.33 -14.29 2.13
C VAL A 522 0.86 -13.73 1.37
N ALA A 523 1.69 -14.61 0.85
CA ALA A 523 2.83 -14.23 0.01
C ALA A 523 2.39 -14.26 -1.45
N LEU A 524 2.63 -13.18 -2.18
CA LEU A 524 2.18 -13.02 -3.55
C LEU A 524 3.36 -13.15 -4.52
N PRO A 525 3.54 -14.31 -5.14
CA PRO A 525 4.60 -14.45 -6.14
C PRO A 525 4.24 -13.71 -7.42
N PRO A 526 5.23 -13.18 -8.15
CA PRO A 526 4.94 -12.48 -9.39
C PRO A 526 4.59 -13.46 -10.51
N LEU A 527 3.82 -12.95 -11.51
CA LEU A 527 3.58 -13.69 -12.75
C LEU A 527 4.69 -13.49 -13.77
N TYR A 528 5.40 -12.38 -13.72
CA TYR A 528 6.36 -12.00 -14.77
C TYR A 528 7.67 -11.52 -14.18
N ARG A 529 8.74 -11.85 -14.90
CA ARG A 529 10.06 -11.26 -14.72
C ARG A 529 10.42 -10.50 -16.00
N ILE A 530 10.92 -9.28 -15.85
CA ILE A 530 11.30 -8.43 -16.97
C ILE A 530 12.76 -8.04 -16.78
N ASP A 531 13.60 -8.39 -17.74
CA ASP A 531 15.03 -8.07 -17.73
C ASP A 531 15.31 -6.98 -18.74
N LEU A 532 16.04 -5.93 -18.32
CA LEU A 532 16.56 -4.92 -19.23
C LEU A 532 18.01 -4.69 -18.84
N GLY A 533 18.93 -5.27 -19.61
CA GLY A 533 20.34 -5.25 -19.27
C GLY A 533 20.57 -5.94 -17.93
N LYS A 534 21.14 -5.22 -16.99
CA LYS A 534 21.37 -5.74 -15.62
C LYS A 534 20.21 -5.48 -14.68
N GLU A 535 19.22 -4.70 -15.11
CA GLU A 535 18.07 -4.39 -14.27
C GLU A 535 17.03 -5.49 -14.38
N VAL A 536 16.45 -5.85 -13.24
CA VAL A 536 15.42 -6.89 -13.15
C VAL A 536 14.19 -6.28 -12.48
N TYR A 537 13.02 -6.51 -13.08
CA TYR A 537 11.74 -6.06 -12.55
C TYR A 537 10.80 -7.25 -12.45
N TYR A 538 9.91 -7.23 -11.49
CA TYR A 538 8.91 -8.28 -11.32
C TYR A 538 7.53 -7.65 -11.34
N ALA A 539 6.56 -8.34 -11.95
CA ALA A 539 5.18 -7.87 -12.03
C ALA A 539 4.24 -8.97 -11.51
N LEU A 540 3.35 -8.59 -10.63
CA LEU A 540 2.36 -9.52 -10.07
C LEU A 540 1.23 -9.82 -11.06
N THR A 541 0.89 -8.86 -11.91
CA THR A 541 -0.26 -8.95 -12.80
C THR A 541 0.13 -8.56 -14.21
N GLU A 542 -0.78 -8.85 -15.16
CA GLU A 542 -0.64 -8.41 -16.54
C GLU A 542 -0.54 -6.88 -16.62
N GLU A 543 -1.32 -6.19 -15.83
CA GLU A 543 -1.33 -4.72 -15.80
C GLU A 543 0.00 -4.16 -15.31
N GLU A 544 0.55 -4.74 -14.26
CA GLU A 544 1.87 -4.33 -13.77
C GLU A 544 2.95 -4.56 -14.80
N LYS A 545 2.89 -5.71 -15.49
CA LYS A 545 3.87 -6.02 -16.55
C LYS A 545 3.86 -4.93 -17.62
N THR A 546 2.68 -4.59 -18.09
CA THR A 546 2.57 -3.61 -19.16
C THR A 546 3.00 -2.22 -18.69
N GLY A 547 2.71 -1.88 -17.44
CA GLY A 547 3.17 -0.63 -16.86
C GLY A 547 4.69 -0.54 -16.79
N VAL A 548 5.33 -1.63 -16.36
CA VAL A 548 6.80 -1.68 -16.32
C VAL A 548 7.38 -1.53 -17.73
N LEU A 549 6.82 -2.24 -18.70
CA LEU A 549 7.29 -2.15 -20.08
C LEU A 549 7.14 -0.75 -20.63
N GLU A 550 6.06 -0.07 -20.29
CA GLU A 550 5.86 1.31 -20.70
C GLU A 550 6.94 2.23 -20.12
N GLN A 551 7.27 2.05 -18.84
CA GLN A 551 8.35 2.82 -18.21
C GLN A 551 9.70 2.54 -18.87
N LEU A 552 9.95 1.31 -19.28
CA LEU A 552 11.22 0.91 -19.85
C LEU A 552 11.41 1.36 -21.30
N LYS A 553 10.36 1.85 -21.95
CA LYS A 553 10.49 2.37 -23.33
C LYS A 553 11.45 3.55 -23.42
N ARG A 554 11.67 4.25 -22.31
CA ARG A 554 12.59 5.38 -22.27
C ARG A 554 14.06 4.97 -22.17
N LYS A 555 14.32 3.71 -21.82
CA LYS A 555 15.69 3.23 -21.62
C LYS A 555 16.17 2.49 -22.86
N LYS A 556 17.50 2.47 -23.03
CA LYS A 556 18.12 1.74 -24.13
C LYS A 556 18.01 0.26 -23.90
N GLY A 557 17.76 -0.48 -24.97
CA GLY A 557 17.72 -1.92 -24.94
C GLY A 557 16.30 -2.45 -25.08
N LYS A 558 16.22 -3.75 -25.32
CA LYS A 558 14.93 -4.43 -25.48
C LYS A 558 14.64 -5.28 -24.25
N PRO A 559 13.52 -5.05 -23.57
CA PRO A 559 13.19 -5.86 -22.40
C PRO A 559 12.90 -7.31 -22.79
N ASN A 560 13.39 -8.24 -21.98
CA ASN A 560 13.07 -9.64 -22.11
C ASN A 560 12.07 -10.04 -21.03
N VAL A 561 10.91 -10.56 -21.42
CA VAL A 561 9.82 -10.90 -20.52
C VAL A 561 9.74 -12.40 -20.37
N GLN A 562 9.77 -12.88 -19.11
CA GLN A 562 9.55 -14.28 -18.78
C GLN A 562 8.28 -14.39 -17.96
N ARG A 563 7.39 -15.31 -18.34
CA ARG A 563 6.18 -15.60 -17.56
C ARG A 563 6.41 -16.85 -16.72
N PHE A 564 6.01 -16.77 -15.44
CA PHE A 564 6.03 -17.93 -14.55
C PHE A 564 4.65 -18.58 -14.56
N LYS A 565 4.59 -19.86 -14.87
CA LYS A 565 3.33 -20.61 -14.82
C LYS A 565 3.00 -21.10 -13.42
N GLY A 566 4.03 -21.22 -12.57
CA GLY A 566 3.84 -21.65 -11.20
C GLY A 566 5.12 -21.47 -10.42
N LEU A 567 5.03 -21.65 -9.12
CA LEU A 567 6.18 -21.50 -8.21
C LEU A 567 7.29 -22.49 -8.54
N GLY A 568 6.93 -23.68 -9.04
CA GLY A 568 7.92 -24.70 -9.39
C GLY A 568 8.79 -24.33 -10.58
N GLU A 569 8.37 -23.35 -11.38
CA GLU A 569 9.16 -22.88 -12.52
C GLU A 569 10.19 -21.82 -12.14
N MET A 570 10.04 -21.22 -10.97
CA MET A 570 11.05 -20.27 -10.50
C MET A 570 12.27 -21.02 -10.01
N ASN A 571 13.45 -20.53 -10.37
CA ASN A 571 14.65 -21.07 -9.74
C ASN A 571 14.73 -20.54 -8.30
N PRO A 572 15.53 -21.17 -7.44
CA PRO A 572 15.57 -20.74 -6.03
C PRO A 572 15.94 -19.27 -5.83
N MET A 573 16.82 -18.73 -6.64
CA MET A 573 17.22 -17.33 -6.54
C MET A 573 16.03 -16.40 -6.83
N GLN A 574 15.26 -16.72 -7.88
CA GLN A 574 14.07 -15.94 -8.23
C GLN A 574 13.01 -16.01 -7.13
N LEU A 575 12.79 -17.20 -6.59
CA LEU A 575 11.82 -17.37 -5.51
C LEU A 575 12.25 -16.63 -4.25
N ARG A 576 13.54 -16.66 -3.96
CA ARG A 576 14.07 -15.91 -2.80
C ARG A 576 13.83 -14.42 -2.97
N GLU A 577 14.23 -13.87 -4.10
CA GLU A 577 14.13 -12.42 -4.33
C GLU A 577 12.69 -11.92 -4.34
N THR A 578 11.78 -12.69 -4.90
CA THR A 578 10.41 -12.22 -5.11
C THR A 578 9.48 -12.52 -3.95
N THR A 579 9.74 -13.59 -3.19
CA THR A 579 8.74 -14.13 -2.30
C THR A 579 9.22 -14.36 -0.87
N LEU A 580 10.49 -14.77 -0.68
CA LEU A 580 10.97 -15.17 0.64
C LEU A 580 11.80 -14.12 1.35
N ASP A 581 12.59 -13.33 0.63
CA ASP A 581 13.49 -12.35 1.23
C ASP A 581 12.69 -11.20 1.85
N PRO A 582 12.79 -10.98 3.17
CA PRO A 582 12.02 -9.89 3.81
C PRO A 582 12.26 -8.52 3.21
N ASN A 583 13.40 -8.28 2.59
CA ASN A 583 13.72 -6.97 2.05
C ASN A 583 13.11 -6.72 0.68
N THR A 584 12.67 -7.75 -0.03
CA THR A 584 12.21 -7.60 -1.42
C THR A 584 10.84 -8.21 -1.71
N ARG A 585 10.34 -9.03 -0.80
CA ARG A 585 9.06 -9.74 -1.01
C ARG A 585 7.85 -8.85 -0.76
N ARG A 586 6.67 -9.34 -1.18
CA ARG A 586 5.38 -8.75 -0.85
C ARG A 586 4.59 -9.73 0.02
N LEU A 587 4.25 -9.31 1.23
CA LEU A 587 3.34 -10.06 2.10
C LEU A 587 2.11 -9.21 2.37
N VAL A 588 0.93 -9.84 2.30
CA VAL A 588 -0.32 -9.21 2.67
C VAL A 588 -0.78 -9.84 3.98
N GLN A 589 -0.91 -9.03 5.02
CA GLN A 589 -1.36 -9.52 6.32
C GLN A 589 -2.85 -9.82 6.30
N LEU A 590 -3.23 -10.97 6.83
CA LEU A 590 -4.63 -11.33 6.99
C LEU A 590 -5.14 -10.63 8.24
N VAL A 591 -6.15 -9.79 8.09
CA VAL A 591 -6.63 -8.92 9.17
C VAL A 591 -8.12 -9.14 9.40
N ILE A 592 -8.49 -9.29 10.67
CA ILE A 592 -9.89 -9.22 11.11
C ILE A 592 -9.95 -8.12 12.15
N SER A 593 -10.73 -7.06 11.91
CA SER A 593 -10.96 -6.06 12.92
C SER A 593 -12.16 -6.47 13.78
N ASP A 594 -12.16 -6.04 15.03
CA ASP A 594 -13.29 -6.33 15.93
C ASP A 594 -14.60 -5.75 15.40
N GLU A 595 -14.52 -4.59 14.74
CA GLU A 595 -15.69 -3.94 14.15
C GLU A 595 -16.29 -4.76 13.02
N ASP A 596 -15.45 -5.45 12.26
CA ASP A 596 -15.87 -6.19 11.07
C ASP A 596 -16.04 -7.68 11.31
N GLU A 597 -15.84 -8.14 12.54
CA GLU A 597 -15.82 -9.58 12.82
C GLU A 597 -17.11 -10.28 12.42
N GLN A 598 -18.25 -9.72 12.79
CA GLN A 598 -19.55 -10.33 12.46
C GLN A 598 -19.80 -10.28 10.95
N GLN A 599 -19.48 -9.17 10.33
CA GLN A 599 -19.65 -9.00 8.88
C GLN A 599 -18.72 -9.95 8.12
N THR A 600 -17.50 -10.08 8.57
CA THR A 600 -16.53 -11.00 7.97
C THR A 600 -17.04 -12.44 8.08
N THR A 601 -17.54 -12.83 9.23
CA THR A 601 -18.10 -14.17 9.44
C THR A 601 -19.28 -14.42 8.52
N UNK A 602 -19.91 -13.56 8.40
CA UNK A 602 -21.02 -13.59 7.65
C UNK A 602 -20.82 -13.78 6.27
N ILE A 603 -20.01 -12.97 5.88
CA ILE A 603 -19.63 -13.06 4.45
C ILE A 603 -18.95 -14.39 4.15
N MET A 604 -18.02 -14.80 4.99
CA MET A 604 -17.34 -16.08 4.80
C MET A 604 -18.31 -17.25 4.86
N ASP A 605 -19.26 -17.19 5.76
CA ASP A 605 -20.29 -18.21 5.83
C ASP A 605 -21.10 -18.27 4.54
N MET A 606 -21.52 -17.12 4.02
CA MET A 606 -22.24 -17.05 2.75
C MET A 606 -21.42 -17.64 1.61
N LEU A 607 -20.12 -17.29 1.55
CA LEU A 607 -19.27 -17.72 0.43
C LEU A 607 -18.91 -19.20 0.51
N LEU A 608 -18.76 -19.76 1.68
CA LEU A 608 -18.17 -21.09 1.86
C LEU A 608 -19.10 -22.16 2.38
N ALA A 609 -20.21 -21.80 3.04
CA ALA A 609 -21.14 -22.80 3.55
C ALA A 609 -21.90 -23.45 2.41
N LYS A 610 -22.03 -24.77 2.45
CA LYS A 610 -22.67 -25.54 1.40
C LYS A 610 -24.15 -25.17 1.21
N LYS A 611 -24.82 -24.82 2.29
CA LYS A 611 -26.24 -24.49 2.28
C LYS A 611 -26.58 -23.11 1.74
N ARG A 612 -25.57 -22.28 1.43
CA ARG A 612 -25.77 -20.88 1.08
C ARG A 612 -25.60 -20.59 -0.42
N SER A 613 -25.82 -21.59 -1.28
CA SER A 613 -25.62 -21.41 -2.73
C SER A 613 -26.54 -20.36 -3.34
N GLU A 614 -27.79 -20.30 -2.87
CA GLU A 614 -28.75 -19.31 -3.37
C GLU A 614 -28.32 -17.89 -2.94
N ASP A 615 -27.86 -17.75 -1.72
CA ASP A 615 -27.37 -16.46 -1.23
C ASP A 615 -26.16 -16.00 -2.03
N ARG A 616 -25.25 -16.91 -2.37
CA ARG A 616 -24.09 -16.59 -3.22
C ARG A 616 -24.52 -16.10 -4.60
N ARG A 617 -25.54 -16.77 -5.18
CA ARG A 617 -26.07 -16.35 -6.48
C ARG A 617 -26.62 -14.94 -6.41
N ASN A 618 -27.42 -14.64 -5.39
CA ASN A 618 -28.00 -13.31 -5.21
C ASN A 618 -26.91 -12.24 -5.01
N TRP A 619 -25.90 -12.56 -4.20
CA TRP A 619 -24.80 -11.65 -3.95
C TRP A 619 -24.03 -11.36 -5.23
N LEU A 620 -23.78 -12.39 -6.04
CA LEU A 620 -23.08 -12.20 -7.33
C LEU A 620 -23.91 -11.36 -8.29
N GLN A 621 -25.23 -11.50 -8.29
CA GLN A 621 -26.10 -10.68 -9.12
C GLN A 621 -26.07 -9.21 -8.69
N GLU A 622 -26.02 -8.96 -7.40
CA GLU A 622 -25.98 -7.59 -6.87
C GLU A 622 -24.61 -6.93 -7.00
N LYS A 623 -23.53 -7.69 -6.82
CA LYS A 623 -22.19 -7.14 -6.68
C LYS A 623 -21.22 -7.55 -7.80
N GLY A 624 -21.68 -8.38 -8.71
CA GLY A 624 -20.78 -8.92 -9.74
C GLY A 624 -20.17 -7.86 -10.65
N ASP A 625 -20.88 -6.75 -10.84
CA ASP A 625 -20.38 -5.64 -11.64
C ASP A 625 -19.21 -4.90 -10.97
N MET A 626 -18.99 -5.15 -9.68
CA MET A 626 -17.91 -4.53 -8.93
C MET A 626 -16.69 -5.44 -8.82
N ALA A 627 -16.78 -6.66 -9.33
CA ALA A 627 -15.70 -7.63 -9.24
C ALA A 627 -14.65 -7.35 -10.31
N ASP A 628 -13.38 -7.53 -9.91
CA ASP A 628 -12.25 -7.48 -10.83
C ASP A 628 -12.13 -8.85 -11.49
N LEU A 629 -12.78 -9.00 -12.63
CA LEU A 629 -12.77 -10.27 -13.33
C LEU A 629 -11.57 -10.32 -14.26
N GLU A 630 -10.59 -11.14 -13.90
CA GLU A 630 -9.51 -11.51 -14.81
C GLU A 630 -10.03 -12.60 -15.72
N VAL A 631 -10.20 -12.26 -16.98
CA VAL A 631 -10.64 -13.23 -17.99
C VAL A 631 -9.41 -13.84 -18.66
#